data_689fa3ac537caedb14c80b03ad5ff7d6
#
_entry.id   689fa3ac537caedb14c80b03ad5ff7d6
#
_cell.length_a   1.000
_cell.length_b   1.000
_cell.length_c   1.000
_cell.angle_alpha   90.00
_cell.angle_beta   90.00
_cell.angle_gamma   90.00
#
_symmetry.space_group_name_H-M   'P 1'
#
loop_
_entity.id
_entity.type
_entity.pdbx_description
1 polymer ?
#
loop_
_entity_poly.entity_id
_entity_poly.type
_entity_poly.pdbx_seq_one_letter_code
_entity_poly.pdbx_strand_id
1 'polypeptide(L)'
;MRRIIAYLVRFAVILVGYIVGSLAASAFLNALFLGYFGYPLEPGHPTIAPALYFSVPFVALFVAYFAFMPAAVVILIAEVLGRRDWLFYALGGAVIALVFLGFVHSVGDADFDVTATNARLAVIGAGMVGGIFYWLSAGRWAGSWRREALPDPRA
;
A
#
# COMPACT_ATOMS: atom_id res chain seq x y z
N MET A 1 -30.05 2.05 12.65
CA MET A 1 -29.73 1.61 11.29
C MET A 1 -28.77 2.54 10.54
N ARG A 2 -28.98 3.86 10.47
CA ARG A 2 -28.11 4.80 9.72
C ARG A 2 -26.61 4.77 10.16
N ARG A 3 -26.33 4.64 11.45
CA ARG A 3 -24.94 4.58 11.97
C ARG A 3 -24.20 3.31 11.53
N ILE A 4 -24.87 2.16 11.53
CA ILE A 4 -24.27 0.88 11.12
C ILE A 4 -23.91 0.93 9.63
N ILE A 5 -24.79 1.49 8.81
CA ILE A 5 -24.55 1.65 7.36
C ILE A 5 -23.34 2.57 7.13
N ALA A 6 -23.21 3.67 7.87
CA ALA A 6 -22.06 4.59 7.75
C ALA A 6 -20.73 3.88 8.08
N TYR A 7 -20.70 3.04 9.13
CA TYR A 7 -19.51 2.25 9.47
C TYR A 7 -19.18 1.20 8.41
N LEU A 8 -20.19 0.51 7.88
CA LEU A 8 -20.01 -0.48 6.81
C LEU A 8 -19.44 0.17 5.54
N VAL A 9 -20.01 1.31 5.13
CA VAL A 9 -19.50 2.08 3.97
C VAL A 9 -18.06 2.52 4.22
N ARG A 10 -17.75 3.01 5.42
CA ARG A 10 -16.38 3.43 5.74
C ARG A 10 -15.41 2.27 5.69
N PHE A 11 -15.79 1.12 6.24
CA PHE A 11 -14.99 -0.09 6.19
C PHE A 11 -14.76 -0.55 4.74
N ALA A 12 -15.79 -0.53 3.90
CA ALA A 12 -15.67 -0.85 2.49
C ALA A 12 -14.71 0.10 1.76
N VAL A 13 -14.77 1.41 2.03
CA VAL A 13 -13.83 2.40 1.45
C VAL A 13 -12.40 2.12 1.89
N ILE A 14 -12.16 1.77 3.15
CA ILE A 14 -10.83 1.40 3.65
C ILE A 14 -10.32 0.15 2.94
N LEU A 15 -11.15 -0.88 2.77
CA LEU A 15 -10.76 -2.11 2.05
C LEU A 15 -10.41 -1.82 0.59
N VAL A 16 -11.25 -1.07 -0.12
CA VAL A 16 -10.98 -0.67 -1.51
C VAL A 16 -9.69 0.12 -1.58
N GLY A 17 -9.49 1.09 -0.67
CA GLY A 17 -8.24 1.84 -0.58
C GLY A 17 -7.02 0.97 -0.36
N TYR A 18 -7.14 -0.05 0.48
CA TYR A 18 -6.07 -0.99 0.76
C TYR A 18 -5.71 -1.84 -0.48
N ILE A 19 -6.71 -2.32 -1.21
CA ILE A 19 -6.52 -3.05 -2.46
C ILE A 19 -5.82 -2.17 -3.50
N VAL A 20 -6.29 -0.92 -3.68
CA VAL A 20 -5.69 0.04 -4.61
C VAL A 20 -4.24 0.35 -4.23
N GLY A 21 -3.95 0.56 -2.95
CA GLY A 21 -2.59 0.78 -2.45
C GLY A 21 -1.66 -0.42 -2.71
N SER A 22 -2.14 -1.64 -2.47
CA SER A 22 -1.38 -2.88 -2.71
C SER A 22 -1.09 -3.09 -4.20
N LEU A 23 -2.07 -2.83 -5.07
CA LEU A 23 -1.89 -2.89 -6.52
C LEU A 23 -0.89 -1.83 -7.02
N ALA A 24 -0.96 -0.61 -6.50
CA ALA A 24 -0.04 0.46 -6.87
C ALA A 24 1.40 0.16 -6.44
N ALA A 25 1.60 -0.34 -5.21
CA ALA A 25 2.91 -0.77 -4.72
C ALA A 25 3.48 -1.90 -5.59
N SER A 26 2.66 -2.89 -5.94
CA SER A 26 3.05 -3.99 -6.81
C SER A 26 3.40 -3.53 -8.22
N ALA A 27 2.57 -2.67 -8.81
CA ALA A 27 2.83 -2.12 -10.15
C ALA A 27 4.15 -1.33 -10.17
N PHE A 28 4.42 -0.54 -9.13
CA PHE A 28 5.68 0.18 -8.99
C PHE A 28 6.89 -0.75 -8.89
N LEU A 29 6.82 -1.82 -8.08
CA LEU A 29 7.86 -2.84 -8.01
C LEU A 29 8.11 -3.50 -9.37
N ASN A 30 7.04 -3.94 -10.04
CA ASN A 30 7.15 -4.53 -11.37
C ASN A 30 7.78 -3.58 -12.38
N ALA A 31 7.39 -2.29 -12.37
CA ALA A 31 7.98 -1.28 -13.25
C ALA A 31 9.48 -1.06 -12.99
N LEU A 32 9.90 -1.04 -11.72
CA LEU A 32 11.32 -0.94 -11.35
C LEU A 32 12.11 -2.17 -11.77
N PHE A 33 11.57 -3.38 -11.51
CA PHE A 33 12.24 -4.61 -11.91
C PHE A 33 12.41 -4.72 -13.43
N LEU A 34 11.39 -4.38 -14.20
CA LEU A 34 11.46 -4.38 -15.66
C LEU A 34 12.41 -3.31 -16.21
N GLY A 35 12.39 -2.10 -15.60
CA GLY A 35 13.25 -1.01 -16.03
C GLY A 35 14.72 -1.19 -15.62
N TYR A 36 14.99 -1.79 -14.47
CA TYR A 36 16.34 -1.92 -13.91
C TYR A 36 17.09 -3.16 -14.42
N PHE A 37 16.36 -4.28 -14.57
CA PHE A 37 16.97 -5.54 -15.02
C PHE A 37 16.98 -5.70 -16.54
N GLY A 38 16.50 -4.67 -17.28
CA GLY A 38 16.68 -4.53 -18.73
C GLY A 38 16.59 -5.87 -19.46
N TYR A 39 15.42 -6.50 -19.47
CA TYR A 39 15.21 -7.59 -20.43
C TYR A 39 15.40 -6.97 -21.82
N PRO A 40 16.42 -7.41 -22.59
CA PRO A 40 16.57 -6.93 -23.95
C PRO A 40 15.27 -7.26 -24.68
N LEU A 41 14.56 -6.22 -25.11
CA LEU A 41 13.40 -6.34 -25.98
C LEU A 41 13.93 -6.77 -27.36
N GLU A 42 14.23 -8.06 -27.53
CA GLU A 42 14.53 -8.55 -28.87
C GLU A 42 13.27 -8.44 -29.73
N PRO A 43 13.41 -7.90 -30.95
CA PRO A 43 12.27 -7.81 -31.88
C PRO A 43 11.76 -9.23 -32.13
N GLY A 44 10.53 -9.53 -31.68
CA GLY A 44 9.88 -10.82 -31.86
C GLY A 44 9.54 -11.58 -30.57
N HIS A 45 9.93 -11.09 -29.37
CA HIS A 45 9.47 -11.68 -28.12
C HIS A 45 8.02 -11.29 -27.82
N PRO A 46 7.21 -12.22 -27.26
CA PRO A 46 5.85 -11.94 -26.84
C PRO A 46 5.86 -10.77 -25.85
N THR A 47 5.02 -9.81 -26.11
CA THR A 47 4.89 -8.55 -25.37
C THR A 47 4.94 -8.75 -23.85
N ILE A 48 5.71 -7.95 -23.13
CA ILE A 48 5.80 -7.89 -21.65
C ILE A 48 4.41 -7.74 -21.01
N ALA A 49 3.45 -7.19 -21.75
CA ALA A 49 2.10 -6.97 -21.29
C ALA A 49 1.41 -8.20 -20.65
N PRO A 50 1.40 -9.40 -21.23
CA PRO A 50 0.79 -10.57 -20.60
C PRO A 50 1.44 -10.93 -19.26
N ALA A 51 2.76 -10.82 -19.15
CA ALA A 51 3.49 -11.10 -17.91
C ALA A 51 3.08 -10.12 -16.80
N LEU A 52 2.90 -8.83 -17.11
CA LEU A 52 2.46 -7.82 -16.17
C LEU A 52 1.02 -8.04 -15.68
N TYR A 53 0.12 -8.46 -16.57
CA TYR A 53 -1.26 -8.76 -16.18
C TYR A 53 -1.35 -9.85 -15.12
N PHE A 54 -0.42 -10.79 -15.12
CA PHE A 54 -0.35 -11.84 -14.12
C PHE A 54 0.49 -11.42 -12.90
N SER A 55 1.68 -10.84 -13.13
CA SER A 55 2.63 -10.57 -12.05
C SER A 55 2.17 -9.44 -11.12
N VAL A 56 1.52 -8.39 -11.64
CA VAL A 56 1.04 -7.28 -10.79
C VAL A 56 0.00 -7.74 -9.76
N PRO A 57 -1.10 -8.43 -10.12
CA PRO A 57 -2.05 -8.90 -9.11
C PRO A 57 -1.45 -9.97 -8.20
N PHE A 58 -0.56 -10.83 -8.71
CA PHE A 58 0.10 -11.84 -7.90
C PHE A 58 1.00 -11.23 -6.82
N VAL A 59 1.88 -10.31 -7.19
CA VAL A 59 2.74 -9.58 -6.24
C VAL A 59 1.89 -8.73 -5.29
N ALA A 60 0.78 -8.14 -5.78
CA ALA A 60 -0.13 -7.37 -4.94
C ALA A 60 -0.76 -8.21 -3.83
N LEU A 61 -1.06 -9.49 -4.07
CA LEU A 61 -1.52 -10.41 -3.03
C LEU A 61 -0.46 -10.63 -1.94
N PHE A 62 0.80 -10.79 -2.31
CA PHE A 62 1.89 -10.88 -1.35
C PHE A 62 2.04 -9.59 -0.54
N VAL A 63 2.07 -8.44 -1.21
CA VAL A 63 2.12 -7.14 -0.55
C VAL A 63 0.95 -6.99 0.41
N ALA A 64 -0.27 -7.31 -0.03
CA ALA A 64 -1.46 -7.24 0.80
C ALA A 64 -1.38 -8.17 2.01
N TYR A 65 -0.89 -9.39 1.84
CA TYR A 65 -0.78 -10.35 2.94
C TYR A 65 0.20 -9.88 4.01
N PHE A 66 1.43 -9.55 3.63
CA PHE A 66 2.48 -9.17 4.59
C PHE A 66 2.27 -7.77 5.18
N ALA A 67 1.75 -6.84 4.41
CA ALA A 67 1.48 -5.48 4.87
C ALA A 67 0.20 -5.38 5.71
N PHE A 68 -0.66 -6.39 5.76
CA PHE A 68 -1.99 -6.30 6.37
C PHE A 68 -1.95 -5.80 7.82
N MET A 69 -1.17 -6.47 8.67
CA MET A 69 -1.10 -6.12 10.09
C MET A 69 -0.52 -4.72 10.33
N PRO A 70 0.66 -4.36 9.81
CA PRO A 70 1.20 -3.03 10.04
C PRO A 70 0.37 -1.94 9.34
N ALA A 71 -0.23 -2.22 8.19
CA ALA A 71 -1.12 -1.28 7.52
C ALA A 71 -2.39 -1.01 8.32
N ALA A 72 -3.00 -2.05 8.91
CA ALA A 72 -4.15 -1.89 9.78
C ALA A 72 -3.86 -0.94 10.95
N VAL A 73 -2.68 -1.06 11.57
CA VAL A 73 -2.24 -0.17 12.66
C VAL A 73 -2.12 1.27 12.17
N VAL A 74 -1.44 1.51 11.04
CA VAL A 74 -1.27 2.85 10.46
C VAL A 74 -2.63 3.47 10.10
N ILE A 75 -3.53 2.69 9.49
CA ILE A 75 -4.87 3.13 9.11
C ILE A 75 -5.70 3.48 10.36
N LEU A 76 -5.67 2.64 11.40
CA LEU A 76 -6.37 2.91 12.66
C LEU A 76 -5.85 4.18 13.33
N ILE A 77 -4.55 4.39 13.39
CA ILE A 77 -3.95 5.61 13.91
C ILE A 77 -4.43 6.82 13.12
N ALA A 78 -4.42 6.75 11.78
CA ALA A 78 -4.89 7.82 10.91
C ALA A 78 -6.39 8.13 11.15
N GLU A 79 -7.23 7.11 11.30
CA GLU A 79 -8.67 7.28 11.57
C GLU A 79 -8.91 7.92 12.96
N VAL A 80 -8.19 7.46 13.98
CA VAL A 80 -8.31 7.99 15.35
C VAL A 80 -7.81 9.43 15.42
N LEU A 81 -6.69 9.75 14.77
CA LEU A 81 -6.14 11.12 14.74
C LEU A 81 -6.86 12.04 13.73
N GLY A 82 -7.66 11.45 12.82
CA GLY A 82 -8.31 12.21 11.73
C GLY A 82 -7.29 12.80 10.75
N ARG A 83 -6.12 12.15 10.60
CA ARG A 83 -5.06 12.61 9.71
C ARG A 83 -5.46 12.42 8.24
N ARG A 84 -5.35 13.50 7.47
CA ARG A 84 -5.72 13.57 6.04
C ARG A 84 -4.54 13.92 5.15
N ASP A 85 -3.35 14.05 5.72
CA ASP A 85 -2.14 14.45 5.02
C ASP A 85 -1.58 13.27 4.21
N TRP A 86 -1.31 13.52 2.94
CA TRP A 86 -0.72 12.51 2.06
C TRP A 86 0.65 12.02 2.57
N LEU A 87 1.43 12.93 3.19
CA LEU A 87 2.75 12.62 3.72
C LEU A 87 2.69 11.60 4.86
N PHE A 88 1.66 11.68 5.72
CA PHE A 88 1.45 10.70 6.78
C PHE A 88 1.30 9.29 6.23
N TYR A 89 0.53 9.13 5.15
CA TYR A 89 0.32 7.82 4.51
C TYR A 89 1.53 7.35 3.72
N ALA A 90 2.25 8.26 3.05
CA ALA A 90 3.50 7.93 2.37
C ALA A 90 4.57 7.43 3.36
N LEU A 91 4.77 8.14 4.48
CA LEU A 91 5.70 7.72 5.53
C LEU A 91 5.22 6.43 6.22
N GLY A 92 3.92 6.29 6.47
CA GLY A 92 3.33 5.06 6.98
C GLY A 92 3.64 3.86 6.08
N GLY A 93 3.51 4.02 4.77
CA GLY A 93 3.89 3.01 3.79
C GLY A 93 5.39 2.69 3.81
N ALA A 94 6.26 3.69 3.96
CA ALA A 94 7.70 3.48 4.13
C ALA A 94 8.01 2.68 5.41
N VAL A 95 7.36 3.00 6.53
CA VAL A 95 7.51 2.26 7.79
C VAL A 95 7.06 0.80 7.64
N ILE A 96 5.94 0.55 6.96
CA ILE A 96 5.46 -0.80 6.65
C ILE A 96 6.51 -1.58 5.87
N ALA A 97 7.10 -0.95 4.85
CA ALA A 97 8.17 -1.55 4.04
C ALA A 97 9.42 -1.87 4.87
N LEU A 98 9.81 -0.98 5.80
CA LEU A 98 10.94 -1.20 6.71
C LEU A 98 10.67 -2.36 7.68
N VAL A 99 9.45 -2.46 8.22
CA VAL A 99 9.04 -3.60 9.07
C VAL A 99 9.12 -4.91 8.29
N PHE A 100 8.66 -4.92 7.04
CA PHE A 100 8.76 -6.08 6.15
C PHE A 100 10.22 -6.47 5.89
N LEU A 101 11.09 -5.51 5.55
CA LEU A 101 12.52 -5.74 5.34
C LEU A 101 13.21 -6.28 6.60
N GLY A 102 12.86 -5.74 7.77
CA GLY A 102 13.35 -6.24 9.06
C GLY A 102 12.92 -7.69 9.33
N PHE A 103 11.66 -8.02 9.01
CA PHE A 103 11.14 -9.37 9.14
C PHE A 103 11.86 -10.36 8.20
N VAL A 104 12.03 -10.01 6.95
CA VAL A 104 12.75 -10.83 5.97
C VAL A 104 14.20 -11.04 6.39
N HIS A 105 14.86 -10.01 6.90
CA HIS A 105 16.23 -10.13 7.40
C HIS A 105 16.33 -11.05 8.64
N SER A 106 15.33 -11.07 9.49
CA SER A 106 15.33 -11.92 10.70
C SER A 106 15.02 -13.39 10.43
N VAL A 107 14.34 -13.69 9.34
CA VAL A 107 13.91 -15.06 8.95
C VAL A 107 14.81 -15.67 7.88
N GLY A 108 15.51 -14.82 7.12
CA GLY A 108 16.37 -15.26 6.03
C GLY A 108 17.70 -15.82 6.52
N ASP A 109 18.08 -17.01 6.03
CA ASP A 109 19.47 -17.45 6.06
C ASP A 109 20.34 -16.43 5.34
N ALA A 110 21.60 -16.30 5.80
CA ALA A 110 22.56 -15.30 5.35
C ALA A 110 22.87 -15.29 3.84
N ASP A 111 22.39 -16.29 3.11
CA ASP A 111 22.57 -16.44 1.67
C ASP A 111 21.51 -15.71 0.80
N PHE A 112 20.38 -15.26 1.39
CA PHE A 112 19.43 -14.45 0.66
C PHE A 112 19.79 -12.97 0.78
N ASP A 113 20.82 -12.62 0.03
CA ASP A 113 21.39 -11.29 0.04
C ASP A 113 20.50 -10.27 -0.71
N VAL A 114 19.46 -9.79 -0.05
CA VAL A 114 18.77 -8.54 -0.44
C VAL A 114 19.69 -7.35 -0.09
N THR A 115 21.00 -7.54 -0.29
CA THR A 115 22.06 -6.58 0.07
C THR A 115 22.23 -5.48 -0.96
N ALA A 116 21.61 -5.57 -2.13
CA ALA A 116 21.60 -4.43 -3.02
C ALA A 116 20.79 -3.29 -2.39
N THR A 117 21.47 -2.26 -1.95
CA THR A 117 20.86 -1.01 -1.43
C THR A 117 19.69 -0.54 -2.31
N ASN A 118 19.80 -0.75 -3.62
CA ASN A 118 18.78 -0.43 -4.61
C ASN A 118 17.47 -1.24 -4.41
N ALA A 119 17.57 -2.53 -4.05
CA ALA A 119 16.39 -3.36 -3.79
C ALA A 119 15.65 -2.90 -2.53
N ARG A 120 16.37 -2.55 -1.47
CA ARG A 120 15.77 -1.98 -0.24
C ARG A 120 15.07 -0.66 -0.52
N LEU A 121 15.70 0.22 -1.27
CA LEU A 121 15.12 1.51 -1.69
C LEU A 121 13.89 1.29 -2.57
N ALA A 122 13.89 0.31 -3.46
CA ALA A 122 12.74 -0.05 -4.28
C ALA A 122 11.54 -0.49 -3.42
N VAL A 123 11.77 -1.33 -2.40
CA VAL A 123 10.71 -1.79 -1.48
C VAL A 123 10.17 -0.62 -0.66
N ILE A 124 11.03 0.25 -0.14
CA ILE A 124 10.61 1.44 0.61
C ILE A 124 9.81 2.37 -0.30
N GLY A 125 10.27 2.63 -1.52
CA GLY A 125 9.57 3.44 -2.52
C GLY A 125 8.20 2.86 -2.87
N ALA A 126 8.11 1.53 -3.02
CA ALA A 126 6.84 0.86 -3.26
C ALA A 126 5.85 1.03 -2.09
N GLY A 127 6.33 0.95 -0.85
CA GLY A 127 5.51 1.24 0.32
C GLY A 127 5.00 2.68 0.33
N MET A 128 5.83 3.66 -0.01
CA MET A 128 5.43 5.07 -0.12
C MET A 128 4.37 5.26 -1.20
N VAL A 129 4.57 4.69 -2.39
CA VAL A 129 3.60 4.74 -3.50
C VAL A 129 2.28 4.12 -3.08
N GLY A 130 2.30 2.93 -2.47
CA GLY A 130 1.10 2.28 -1.93
C GLY A 130 0.36 3.16 -0.92
N GLY A 131 1.08 3.82 -0.01
CA GLY A 131 0.53 4.76 0.97
C GLY A 131 -0.12 5.99 0.31
N ILE A 132 0.49 6.56 -0.72
CA ILE A 132 -0.08 7.70 -1.48
C ILE A 132 -1.37 7.28 -2.18
N PHE A 133 -1.39 6.11 -2.84
CA PHE A 133 -2.58 5.62 -3.54
C PHE A 133 -3.70 5.23 -2.56
N TYR A 134 -3.36 4.70 -1.39
CA TYR A 134 -4.32 4.54 -0.30
C TYR A 134 -4.92 5.88 0.12
N TRP A 135 -4.10 6.92 0.31
CA TRP A 135 -4.57 8.26 0.65
C TRP A 135 -5.50 8.83 -0.42
N LEU A 136 -5.15 8.69 -1.70
CA LEU A 136 -5.98 9.16 -2.82
C LEU A 136 -7.37 8.50 -2.83
N SER A 137 -7.44 7.21 -2.51
CA SER A 137 -8.67 6.42 -2.58
C SER A 137 -9.51 6.48 -1.31
N ALA A 138 -8.89 6.47 -0.12
CA ALA A 138 -9.59 6.37 1.15
C ALA A 138 -9.13 7.38 2.22
N GLY A 139 -7.84 7.67 2.31
CA GLY A 139 -7.24 8.41 3.42
C GLY A 139 -7.67 9.87 3.52
N ARG A 140 -7.95 10.53 2.40
CA ARG A 140 -8.41 11.92 2.39
C ARG A 140 -9.75 12.15 3.11
N TRP A 141 -10.52 11.12 3.35
CA TRP A 141 -11.78 11.16 4.11
C TRP A 141 -11.64 10.59 5.53
N ALA A 142 -10.43 10.35 6.04
CA ALA A 142 -10.22 9.84 7.38
C ALA A 142 -10.90 10.72 8.44
N GLY A 143 -11.52 10.08 9.44
CA GLY A 143 -12.20 10.75 10.54
C GLY A 143 -13.47 11.56 10.17
N SER A 144 -14.05 11.38 8.97
CA SER A 144 -15.28 12.08 8.56
C SER A 144 -16.48 11.75 9.45
N TRP A 145 -16.54 10.52 9.97
CA TRP A 145 -17.59 10.04 10.87
C TRP A 145 -17.71 10.82 12.19
N ARG A 146 -16.65 11.52 12.62
CA ARG A 146 -16.65 12.32 13.84
C ARG A 146 -17.52 13.59 13.69
N ARG A 147 -17.59 14.15 12.49
CA ARG A 147 -18.38 15.36 12.22
C ARG A 147 -19.88 15.09 12.22
N GLU A 148 -20.28 13.88 11.85
CA GLU A 148 -21.68 13.46 11.86
C GLU A 148 -22.21 13.12 13.26
N ALA A 149 -21.29 12.90 14.24
CA ALA A 149 -21.63 12.56 15.62
C ALA A 149 -21.86 13.78 16.52
N LEU A 150 -21.52 14.98 16.06
CA LEU A 150 -21.78 16.21 16.83
C LEU A 150 -23.23 16.64 16.60
N PRO A 151 -24.00 16.92 17.69
CA PRO A 151 -25.35 17.50 17.56
C PRO A 151 -25.25 18.85 16.83
N ASP A 152 -26.22 19.09 15.95
CA ASP A 152 -26.33 20.41 15.30
C ASP A 152 -26.55 21.48 16.39
N PRO A 153 -25.64 22.48 16.54
CA PRO A 153 -25.80 23.52 17.55
C PRO A 153 -27.00 24.43 17.31
N ARG A 154 -27.79 24.15 16.26
CA ARG A 154 -29.02 24.91 15.89
C ARG A 154 -30.29 24.05 15.99
N ALA A 155 -30.23 22.86 16.59
CA ALA A 155 -31.40 22.02 16.80
C ALA A 155 -32.06 22.27 18.17
#